data_1bf385b739214c965acb31a9ada68338
#
_entry.id   1bf385b739214c965acb31a9ada68338
#
_cell.length_a   1.000
_cell.length_b   1.000
_cell.length_c   1.000
_cell.angle_alpha   90.00
_cell.angle_beta   90.00
_cell.angle_gamma   90.00
#
_symmetry.space_group_name_H-M   'P 1'
#
loop_
_entity.id
_entity.type
_entity.pdbx_description
1 polymer ?
#
loop_
_entity_poly.entity_id
_entity_poly.type
_entity_poly.pdbx_seq_one_letter_code
_entity_poly.pdbx_strand_id
1 'polypeptide(L)'
;MMEFKVRLLEKGDYENTLLKWWEDWKWDAPAKDFLPEDGLGGMMVSKGSTHICAGFLYFTNSKAAWCEFVVSNKEYRDDDRSTAIRVLLDSLAEMGRWQGAKYVYTSLKNRTLIDKYKDCGYVQGSTGCTELIKIL
;
A
#
# COMPACT_ATOMS: atom_id res chain seq x y z
N MET A 1 2.73 4.27 -25.95
CA MET A 1 1.89 4.05 -24.77
C MET A 1 2.76 3.95 -23.53
N MET A 2 2.43 4.73 -22.50
CA MET A 2 3.21 4.67 -21.25
C MET A 2 2.78 3.50 -20.40
N GLU A 3 3.76 2.83 -19.82
CA GLU A 3 3.54 1.72 -18.92
C GLU A 3 3.64 2.17 -17.47
N PHE A 4 3.07 1.37 -16.58
CA PHE A 4 3.25 1.59 -15.15
C PHE A 4 4.69 1.24 -14.78
N LYS A 5 5.27 2.09 -13.94
CA LYS A 5 6.58 1.86 -13.35
C LYS A 5 6.42 1.67 -11.85
N VAL A 6 7.10 0.68 -11.31
CA VAL A 6 7.10 0.40 -9.89
C VAL A 6 8.51 0.61 -9.36
N ARG A 7 8.64 1.35 -8.27
CA ARG A 7 9.91 1.55 -7.60
C ARG A 7 9.74 1.48 -6.09
N LEU A 8 10.83 1.25 -5.40
CA LEU A 8 10.83 1.37 -3.95
C LEU A 8 10.59 2.83 -3.56
N LEU A 9 9.96 3.03 -2.40
CA LEU A 9 9.80 4.37 -1.86
C LEU A 9 11.16 4.97 -1.55
N GLU A 10 11.26 6.28 -1.72
CA GLU A 10 12.49 7.05 -1.56
C GLU A 10 12.32 8.11 -0.49
N LYS A 11 13.44 8.61 -0.01
CA LYS A 11 13.48 9.75 0.90
C LYS A 11 12.73 10.92 0.26
N GLY A 12 11.81 11.51 1.01
CA GLY A 12 10.99 12.62 0.52
C GLY A 12 9.60 12.22 0.04
N ASP A 13 9.38 10.96 -0.32
CA ASP A 13 8.05 10.52 -0.77
C ASP A 13 6.98 10.73 0.30
N TYR A 14 7.29 10.39 1.54
CA TYR A 14 6.36 10.55 2.65
C TYR A 14 5.92 12.01 2.79
N GLU A 15 6.88 12.92 2.89
CA GLU A 15 6.60 14.33 3.14
C GLU A 15 5.99 15.04 1.93
N ASN A 16 6.47 14.74 0.73
CA ASN A 16 6.12 15.50 -0.46
C ASN A 16 4.91 14.95 -1.21
N THR A 17 4.58 13.67 -1.01
CA THR A 17 3.53 13.01 -1.79
C THR A 17 2.48 12.34 -0.91
N LEU A 18 2.91 11.47 0.00
CA LEU A 18 1.97 10.60 0.71
C LEU A 18 1.12 11.35 1.73
N LEU A 19 1.71 12.30 2.45
CA LEU A 19 0.95 13.11 3.43
C LEU A 19 -0.21 13.82 2.74
N LYS A 20 0.04 14.39 1.56
CA LYS A 20 -1.02 15.04 0.79
C LYS A 20 -2.10 14.06 0.38
N TRP A 21 -1.72 12.86 -0.06
CA TRP A 21 -2.70 11.87 -0.50
C TRP A 21 -3.62 11.44 0.63
N TRP A 22 -3.08 11.14 1.81
CA TRP A 22 -3.91 10.79 2.96
C TRP A 22 -4.83 11.94 3.33
N GLU A 23 -4.34 13.17 3.32
CA GLU A 23 -5.15 14.35 3.60
C GLU A 23 -6.29 14.50 2.58
N ASP A 24 -6.01 14.31 1.30
CA ASP A 24 -7.01 14.42 0.22
C ASP A 24 -8.15 13.44 0.43
N TRP A 25 -7.87 12.25 0.96
CA TRP A 25 -8.89 11.23 1.24
C TRP A 25 -9.54 11.43 2.60
N LYS A 26 -9.10 12.41 3.39
CA LYS A 26 -9.57 12.63 4.76
C LYS A 26 -9.22 11.46 5.69
N TRP A 27 -8.11 10.82 5.44
CA TRP A 27 -7.58 9.74 6.27
C TRP A 27 -6.46 10.28 7.15
N ASP A 28 -6.37 9.76 8.38
CA ASP A 28 -5.26 10.10 9.25
C ASP A 28 -3.98 9.48 8.70
N ALA A 29 -2.96 10.30 8.50
CA ALA A 29 -1.67 9.81 8.06
C ALA A 29 -0.98 9.06 9.20
N PRO A 30 -0.42 7.87 8.93
CA PRO A 30 0.38 7.20 9.95
C PRO A 30 1.65 7.99 10.22
N ALA A 31 2.12 7.95 11.46
CA ALA A 31 3.40 8.55 11.80
C ALA A 31 4.51 7.86 11.00
N LYS A 32 5.54 8.62 10.66
CA LYS A 32 6.61 8.10 9.81
C LYS A 32 7.30 6.87 10.44
N ASP A 33 7.48 6.90 11.75
CA ASP A 33 8.11 5.78 12.47
C ASP A 33 7.15 4.61 12.72
N PHE A 34 5.87 4.77 12.41
CA PHE A 34 4.92 3.66 12.40
C PHE A 34 5.05 2.84 11.12
N LEU A 35 5.65 3.39 10.09
CA LEU A 35 5.80 2.75 8.78
C LEU A 35 7.10 1.96 8.71
N PRO A 36 7.15 0.88 7.90
CA PRO A 36 8.38 0.10 7.75
C PRO A 36 9.51 0.99 7.22
N GLU A 37 10.71 0.81 7.76
CA GLU A 37 11.92 1.52 7.34
C GLU A 37 11.72 3.05 7.34
N ASP A 38 11.04 3.57 8.35
CA ASP A 38 10.73 5.01 8.47
C ASP A 38 10.12 5.60 7.20
N GLY A 39 9.16 4.89 6.63
CA GLY A 39 8.45 5.35 5.43
C GLY A 39 9.08 4.95 4.11
N LEU A 40 10.11 4.11 4.13
CA LEU A 40 10.79 3.65 2.89
C LEU A 40 10.42 2.21 2.53
N GLY A 41 9.77 1.48 3.44
CA GLY A 41 9.48 0.05 3.27
C GLY A 41 8.25 -0.24 2.45
N GLY A 42 8.18 0.30 1.26
CA GLY A 42 7.05 0.08 0.36
C GLY A 42 7.40 0.45 -1.06
N MET A 43 6.36 0.60 -1.87
CA MET A 43 6.53 0.85 -3.31
C MET A 43 5.61 1.95 -3.79
N MET A 44 6.05 2.60 -4.87
CA MET A 44 5.31 3.63 -5.60
C MET A 44 5.05 3.15 -7.01
N VAL A 45 3.81 3.31 -7.48
CA VAL A 45 3.46 3.07 -8.89
C VAL A 45 3.23 4.40 -9.56
N SER A 46 3.87 4.58 -10.70
CA SER A 46 3.80 5.80 -11.50
C SER A 46 3.53 5.49 -12.97
N LYS A 47 3.05 6.47 -13.69
CA LYS A 47 2.91 6.42 -15.14
C LYS A 47 3.47 7.72 -15.69
N GLY A 48 4.56 7.63 -16.45
CA GLY A 48 5.31 8.82 -16.82
C GLY A 48 5.85 9.51 -15.56
N SER A 49 5.61 10.80 -15.43
CA SER A 49 6.02 11.59 -14.27
C SER A 49 4.95 11.65 -13.18
N THR A 50 3.82 10.97 -13.37
CA THR A 50 2.68 11.05 -12.45
C THR A 50 2.69 9.87 -11.49
N HIS A 51 2.74 10.16 -10.19
CA HIS A 51 2.62 9.14 -9.15
C HIS A 51 1.14 8.80 -8.97
N ILE A 52 0.80 7.52 -8.93
CA ILE A 52 -0.58 7.06 -8.91
C ILE A 52 -0.98 6.47 -7.56
N CYS A 53 -0.17 5.59 -7.00
CA CYS A 53 -0.49 4.93 -5.73
C CYS A 53 0.77 4.40 -5.07
N ALA A 54 0.66 4.16 -3.77
CA ALA A 54 1.76 3.64 -2.96
C ALA A 54 1.21 2.78 -1.84
N GLY A 55 2.05 1.92 -1.29
CA GLY A 55 1.69 1.07 -0.17
C GLY A 55 2.92 0.52 0.49
N PHE A 56 2.71 -0.11 1.65
CA PHE A 56 3.80 -0.56 2.52
C PHE A 56 3.68 -2.05 2.80
N LEU A 57 4.82 -2.68 3.01
CA LEU A 57 4.89 -4.08 3.40
C LEU A 57 5.74 -4.22 4.65
N TYR A 58 5.11 -4.68 5.72
CA TYR A 58 5.79 -4.96 6.98
C TYR A 58 6.29 -6.39 6.94
N PHE A 59 7.52 -6.60 7.38
CA PHE A 59 8.05 -7.94 7.57
C PHE A 59 7.98 -8.30 9.03
N THR A 60 7.66 -9.56 9.31
CA THR A 60 7.59 -10.05 10.68
C THR A 60 8.67 -11.10 10.89
N ASN A 61 8.79 -11.57 12.11
CA ASN A 61 9.68 -12.68 12.42
C ASN A 61 9.03 -14.05 12.16
N SER A 62 7.91 -14.06 11.44
CA SER A 62 7.25 -15.28 10.95
C SER A 62 7.31 -15.30 9.42
N LYS A 63 6.57 -16.22 8.80
CA LYS A 63 6.46 -16.28 7.35
C LYS A 63 5.32 -15.40 6.80
N ALA A 64 4.71 -14.58 7.66
CA ALA A 64 3.66 -13.65 7.24
C ALA A 64 4.23 -12.24 7.11
N ALA A 65 3.98 -11.60 5.97
CA ALA A 65 4.20 -10.17 5.78
C ALA A 65 2.85 -9.46 5.88
N TRP A 66 2.86 -8.16 6.12
CA TRP A 66 1.64 -7.38 6.32
C TRP A 66 1.62 -6.21 5.35
N CYS A 67 0.62 -6.16 4.48
CA CYS A 67 0.44 -5.07 3.51
C CYS A 67 -0.54 -4.06 4.09
N GLU A 68 -0.10 -2.82 4.27
CA GLU A 68 -0.91 -1.79 4.90
C GLU A 68 -0.69 -0.42 4.27
N PHE A 69 -1.59 0.49 4.59
CA PHE A 69 -1.51 1.91 4.23
C PHE A 69 -1.41 2.15 2.74
N VAL A 70 -2.12 1.34 1.95
CA VAL A 70 -2.25 1.58 0.52
C VAL A 70 -3.06 2.86 0.31
N VAL A 71 -2.52 3.77 -0.48
CA VAL A 71 -3.16 5.05 -0.77
C VAL A 71 -2.93 5.40 -2.24
N SER A 72 -3.92 6.05 -2.84
CA SER A 72 -3.82 6.48 -4.24
C SER A 72 -3.93 8.00 -4.34
N ASN A 73 -3.43 8.51 -5.45
CA ASN A 73 -3.56 9.92 -5.81
C ASN A 73 -5.00 10.20 -6.23
N LYS A 74 -5.73 10.93 -5.40
CA LYS A 74 -7.14 11.23 -5.66
C LYS A 74 -7.34 12.06 -6.92
N GLU A 75 -6.33 12.83 -7.31
CA GLU A 75 -6.38 13.66 -8.50
C GLU A 75 -6.14 12.87 -9.79
N TYR A 76 -5.60 11.65 -9.69
CA TYR A 76 -5.43 10.79 -10.86
C TYR A 76 -6.75 10.08 -11.13
N ARG A 77 -7.46 10.52 -12.16
CA ARG A 77 -8.82 10.06 -12.44
C ARG A 77 -8.95 9.18 -13.68
N ASP A 78 -7.84 8.79 -14.26
CA ASP A 78 -7.86 7.88 -15.40
C ASP A 78 -8.46 6.54 -14.98
N ASP A 79 -9.11 5.88 -15.92
CA ASP A 79 -9.80 4.63 -15.65
C ASP A 79 -8.85 3.47 -15.36
N ASP A 80 -7.55 3.64 -15.60
CA ASP A 80 -6.54 2.62 -15.29
C ASP A 80 -5.99 2.71 -13.86
N ARG A 81 -6.53 3.59 -13.00
CA ARG A 81 -6.12 3.68 -11.60
C ARG A 81 -6.31 2.35 -10.86
N SER A 82 -7.40 1.64 -11.15
CA SER A 82 -7.64 0.32 -10.56
C SER A 82 -6.56 -0.68 -10.95
N THR A 83 -6.12 -0.63 -12.20
CA THR A 83 -5.02 -1.48 -12.68
C THR A 83 -3.73 -1.13 -11.99
N ALA A 84 -3.43 0.16 -11.78
CA ALA A 84 -2.25 0.59 -11.07
C ALA A 84 -2.21 0.05 -9.63
N ILE A 85 -3.36 0.08 -8.94
CA ILE A 85 -3.45 -0.45 -7.57
C ILE A 85 -3.20 -1.96 -7.57
N ARG A 86 -3.74 -2.70 -8.53
CA ARG A 86 -3.47 -4.14 -8.62
C ARG A 86 -2.00 -4.41 -8.90
N VAL A 87 -1.37 -3.62 -9.75
CA VAL A 87 0.07 -3.72 -10.00
C VAL A 87 0.85 -3.50 -8.70
N LEU A 88 0.46 -2.51 -7.91
CA LEU A 88 1.07 -2.24 -6.61
C LEU A 88 0.95 -3.45 -5.68
N LEU A 89 -0.27 -3.99 -5.53
CA LEU A 89 -0.52 -5.11 -4.63
C LEU A 89 0.28 -6.35 -5.03
N ASP A 90 0.32 -6.66 -6.33
CA ASP A 90 1.10 -7.79 -6.83
C ASP A 90 2.60 -7.56 -6.62
N SER A 91 3.08 -6.35 -6.81
CA SER A 91 4.49 -6.01 -6.62
C SER A 91 4.90 -6.12 -5.15
N LEU A 92 4.04 -5.67 -4.24
CA LEU A 92 4.31 -5.80 -2.79
C LEU A 92 4.34 -7.28 -2.39
N ALA A 93 3.43 -8.09 -2.92
CA ALA A 93 3.41 -9.53 -2.65
C ALA A 93 4.68 -10.20 -3.17
N GLU A 94 5.15 -9.83 -4.37
CA GLU A 94 6.40 -10.34 -4.91
C GLU A 94 7.59 -9.96 -4.04
N MET A 95 7.61 -8.72 -3.53
CA MET A 95 8.67 -8.31 -2.61
C MET A 95 8.66 -9.18 -1.35
N GLY A 96 7.46 -9.50 -0.85
CA GLY A 96 7.32 -10.42 0.28
C GLY A 96 7.87 -11.80 -0.01
N ARG A 97 7.53 -12.34 -1.18
CA ARG A 97 8.00 -13.66 -1.61
C ARG A 97 9.53 -13.69 -1.70
N TRP A 98 10.13 -12.66 -2.25
CA TRP A 98 11.58 -12.54 -2.36
C TRP A 98 12.27 -12.54 -0.99
N GLN A 99 11.61 -11.99 0.03
CA GLN A 99 12.11 -11.94 1.40
C GLN A 99 11.77 -13.19 2.21
N GLY A 100 11.14 -14.19 1.58
CA GLY A 100 10.85 -15.46 2.22
C GLY A 100 9.47 -15.58 2.86
N ALA A 101 8.59 -14.59 2.67
CA ALA A 101 7.23 -14.68 3.17
C ALA A 101 6.44 -15.73 2.38
N LYS A 102 5.57 -16.45 3.08
CA LYS A 102 4.63 -17.40 2.49
C LYS A 102 3.20 -16.85 2.46
N TYR A 103 2.92 -15.84 3.25
CA TYR A 103 1.60 -15.25 3.39
C TYR A 103 1.72 -13.74 3.41
N VAL A 104 0.75 -13.06 2.82
CA VAL A 104 0.59 -11.61 2.99
C VAL A 104 -0.76 -11.38 3.64
N TYR A 105 -0.77 -10.63 4.72
CA TYR A 105 -1.94 -10.35 5.52
C TYR A 105 -2.26 -8.86 5.42
N THR A 106 -3.53 -8.51 5.52
CA THR A 106 -3.94 -7.11 5.57
C THR A 106 -5.25 -6.97 6.35
N SER A 107 -5.53 -5.77 6.79
CA SER A 107 -6.78 -5.42 7.47
C SER A 107 -7.21 -4.06 6.95
N LEU A 108 -8.39 -3.97 6.36
CA LEU A 108 -8.85 -2.72 5.76
C LEU A 108 -10.38 -2.64 5.81
N LYS A 109 -10.89 -1.41 5.70
CA LYS A 109 -12.32 -1.13 5.77
C LYS A 109 -12.91 -0.67 4.43
N ASN A 110 -12.11 -0.08 3.56
CA ASN A 110 -12.60 0.50 2.31
C ASN A 110 -13.04 -0.58 1.34
N ARG A 111 -14.34 -0.60 1.01
CA ARG A 111 -14.94 -1.64 0.19
C ARG A 111 -14.30 -1.72 -1.21
N THR A 112 -14.05 -0.59 -1.83
CA THR A 112 -13.45 -0.55 -3.16
C THR A 112 -12.05 -1.15 -3.15
N LEU A 113 -11.29 -0.88 -2.10
CA LEU A 113 -9.95 -1.41 -1.94
C LEU A 113 -9.99 -2.91 -1.64
N ILE A 114 -10.94 -3.35 -0.81
CA ILE A 114 -11.14 -4.78 -0.52
C ILE A 114 -11.33 -5.57 -1.81
N ASP A 115 -12.15 -5.06 -2.73
CA ASP A 115 -12.39 -5.74 -4.00
C ASP A 115 -11.11 -5.88 -4.82
N LYS A 116 -10.25 -4.87 -4.82
CA LYS A 116 -8.97 -4.92 -5.52
C LYS A 116 -8.01 -5.95 -4.92
N TYR A 117 -8.00 -6.05 -3.60
CA TYR A 117 -7.21 -7.09 -2.91
C TYR A 117 -7.69 -8.48 -3.32
N LYS A 118 -9.01 -8.69 -3.34
CA LYS A 118 -9.58 -9.98 -3.76
C LYS A 118 -9.22 -10.31 -5.20
N ASP A 119 -9.21 -9.31 -6.08
CA ASP A 119 -8.77 -9.50 -7.47
C ASP A 119 -7.32 -9.97 -7.56
N CYS A 120 -6.51 -9.66 -6.56
CA CYS A 120 -5.10 -10.07 -6.50
C CYS A 120 -4.90 -11.35 -5.71
N GLY A 121 -5.96 -12.09 -5.42
CA GLY A 121 -5.86 -13.41 -4.78
C GLY A 121 -5.99 -13.42 -3.28
N TYR A 122 -6.29 -12.29 -2.65
CA TYR A 122 -6.54 -12.27 -1.21
C TYR A 122 -7.89 -12.92 -0.90
N VAL A 123 -7.92 -13.73 0.15
CA VAL A 123 -9.13 -14.44 0.57
C VAL A 123 -9.62 -13.82 1.88
N GLN A 124 -10.91 -13.52 1.94
CA GLN A 124 -11.50 -12.86 3.10
C GLN A 124 -11.50 -13.79 4.31
N GLY A 125 -11.01 -13.28 5.43
CA GLY A 125 -11.08 -13.93 6.73
C GLY A 125 -12.18 -13.30 7.60
N SER A 126 -11.83 -12.92 8.81
CA SER A 126 -12.79 -12.33 9.77
C SER A 126 -13.21 -10.92 9.35
N THR A 127 -14.42 -10.54 9.76
CA THR A 127 -14.94 -9.18 9.56
C THR A 127 -15.32 -8.58 10.91
N GLY A 128 -15.63 -7.29 10.92
CA GLY A 128 -16.05 -6.60 12.15
C GLY A 128 -14.92 -6.41 13.15
N CYS A 129 -13.68 -6.39 12.67
CA CYS A 129 -12.51 -6.21 13.54
C CYS A 129 -12.37 -4.76 13.98
N THR A 130 -11.82 -4.57 15.18
CA THR A 130 -11.53 -3.24 15.73
C THR A 130 -10.02 -3.08 15.86
N GLU A 131 -9.53 -1.96 15.37
CA GLU A 131 -8.12 -1.61 15.48
C GLU A 131 -7.85 -1.02 16.86
N LEU A 132 -6.77 -1.48 17.49
CA LEU A 132 -6.37 -0.99 18.80
C LEU A 132 -4.87 -0.67 18.77
N ILE A 133 -4.50 0.49 19.33
CA ILE A 133 -3.12 0.95 19.37
C ILE A 133 -2.77 1.34 20.79
N LYS A 134 -1.62 0.91 21.24
CA LYS A 134 -1.07 1.34 22.54
C LYS A 134 0.28 2.01 22.28
N ILE A 135 0.40 3.23 22.76
CA ILE A 135 1.68 3.95 22.70
C ILE A 135 2.52 3.55 23.92
N LEU A 136 3.75 3.15 23.66
CA LEU A 136 4.66 2.66 24.70
C LEU A 136 5.57 3.76 25.24
#